data_deb56fbb87b875bae62c60813be5894f
#
_entry.id   deb56fbb87b875bae62c60813be5894f
#
_cell.length_a   1.000
_cell.length_b   1.000
_cell.length_c   1.000
_cell.angle_alpha   90.00
_cell.angle_beta   90.00
_cell.angle_gamma   90.00
#
_symmetry.space_group_name_H-M   'P 1'
#
loop_
_entity.id
_entity.type
_entity.pdbx_description
1 polymer ?
#
loop_
_entity_poly.entity_id
_entity_poly.type
_entity_poly.pdbx_seq_one_letter_code
_entity_poly.pdbx_strand_id
1 'polypeptide(L)'
;MAAKRSRPASGALPEDFEATMRELRSIVERLESEDGGLEAAVTHFERGVRLQQHAQRQLEAARLRIEELLPEGGLAEIDVDDDEEEG
;
A
#
# COMPACT_ATOMS: atom_id res chain seq x y z
N MET A 1 -22.63 -14.09 -4.16
CA MET A 1 -22.07 -14.34 -3.77
C MET A 1 -20.69 -14.18 -3.73
N ALA A 2 -20.01 -14.83 -4.28
CA ALA A 2 -18.67 -14.66 -4.25
C ALA A 2 -18.25 -13.36 -4.71
N ALA A 3 -18.95 -12.85 -5.55
CA ALA A 3 -18.58 -11.64 -6.11
C ALA A 3 -18.38 -10.61 -5.17
N LYS A 4 -19.07 -10.58 -4.17
CA LYS A 4 -18.92 -9.60 -3.32
C LYS A 4 -17.70 -9.53 -2.65
N ARG A 5 -16.99 -10.48 -2.45
CA ARG A 5 -15.86 -10.38 -1.79
C ARG A 5 -14.86 -9.70 -2.55
N SER A 6 -14.88 -9.73 -3.77
CA SER A 6 -13.85 -9.21 -4.54
C SER A 6 -13.72 -7.76 -4.46
N ARG A 7 -14.72 -7.01 -4.06
CA ARG A 7 -14.51 -5.66 -3.94
C ARG A 7 -14.95 -5.20 -2.65
N PRO A 8 -14.24 -4.50 -1.95
CA PRO A 8 -14.55 -4.00 -0.68
C PRO A 8 -15.60 -2.99 -0.78
N ALA A 9 -16.58 -3.12 -0.03
CA ALA A 9 -17.59 -2.19 -0.08
C ALA A 9 -17.32 -1.27 1.00
N SER A 10 -17.81 -0.21 1.09
CA SER A 10 -17.66 0.69 2.14
C SER A 10 -16.31 0.97 2.59
N GLY A 11 -15.39 0.98 1.82
CA GLY A 11 -14.07 1.41 2.20
C GLY A 11 -13.19 0.42 2.88
N ALA A 12 -13.58 -0.84 2.86
CA ALA A 12 -12.71 -1.85 3.44
C ALA A 12 -11.37 -1.83 2.74
N LEU A 13 -10.32 -2.15 3.48
CA LEU A 13 -8.99 -2.14 2.94
C LEU A 13 -8.51 -3.55 2.60
N PRO A 14 -7.66 -3.68 1.59
CA PRO A 14 -7.19 -4.99 1.19
C PRO A 14 -6.38 -5.66 2.29
N GLU A 15 -6.45 -6.97 2.34
CA GLU A 15 -5.76 -7.67 3.38
C GLU A 15 -4.28 -7.81 3.18
N ASP A 16 -3.81 -7.96 1.98
CA ASP A 16 -2.38 -8.13 1.83
C ASP A 16 -1.78 -6.95 1.11
N PHE A 17 -0.47 -6.81 1.25
CA PHE A 17 0.23 -5.65 0.72
C PHE A 17 0.17 -5.59 -0.80
N GLU A 18 0.25 -6.73 -1.47
CA GLU A 18 0.20 -6.71 -2.93
C GLU A 18 -1.14 -6.21 -3.42
N ALA A 19 -2.22 -6.60 -2.76
CA ALA A 19 -3.53 -6.13 -3.15
C ALA A 19 -3.64 -4.63 -2.88
N THR A 20 -3.07 -4.16 -1.78
CA THR A 20 -3.08 -2.75 -1.47
C THR A 20 -2.37 -1.97 -2.57
N MET A 21 -1.21 -2.45 -3.00
CA MET A 21 -0.45 -1.76 -4.02
C MET A 21 -1.13 -1.80 -5.37
N ARG A 22 -1.82 -2.89 -5.66
CA ARG A 22 -2.52 -2.98 -6.93
C ARG A 22 -3.65 -1.97 -6.97
N GLU A 23 -4.37 -1.85 -5.87
CA GLU A 23 -5.46 -0.90 -5.85
C GLU A 23 -4.93 0.53 -5.89
N LEU A 24 -3.82 0.77 -5.20
CA LEU A 24 -3.25 2.11 -5.20
C LEU A 24 -2.82 2.49 -6.61
N ARG A 25 -2.24 1.55 -7.34
CA ARG A 25 -1.82 1.84 -8.69
C ARG A 25 -3.03 2.14 -9.56
N SER A 26 -4.13 1.42 -9.36
CA SER A 26 -5.33 1.66 -10.12
C SER A 26 -5.89 3.06 -9.82
N ILE A 27 -5.81 3.48 -8.57
CA ILE A 27 -6.28 4.81 -8.21
C ILE A 27 -5.45 5.89 -8.89
N VAL A 28 -4.14 5.69 -8.94
CA VAL A 28 -3.29 6.66 -9.58
C VAL A 28 -3.63 6.76 -11.07
N GLU A 29 -3.91 5.63 -11.69
CA GLU A 29 -4.27 5.63 -13.09
C GLU A 29 -5.57 6.39 -13.31
N ARG A 30 -6.51 6.25 -12.41
CA ARG A 30 -7.76 6.97 -12.56
C ARG A 30 -7.56 8.45 -12.35
N LEU A 31 -6.69 8.83 -11.46
CA LEU A 31 -6.42 10.24 -11.26
C LEU A 31 -5.76 10.82 -12.50
N GLU A 32 -4.91 10.05 -13.15
CA GLU A 32 -4.24 10.54 -14.31
C GLU A 32 -5.16 10.64 -15.51
N SER A 33 -6.22 9.87 -15.54
CA SER A 33 -7.08 9.87 -16.69
C SER A 33 -8.05 11.02 -16.69
N GLU A 34 -8.22 11.62 -15.53
CA GLU A 34 -9.13 12.74 -15.44
C GLU A 34 -10.57 12.44 -15.77
N ASP A 35 -10.96 11.20 -15.74
CA ASP A 35 -12.31 10.83 -16.01
C ASP A 35 -13.14 11.18 -14.79
N GLY A 36 -14.30 11.67 -14.98
CA GLY A 36 -15.20 11.95 -13.91
C GLY A 36 -15.09 13.30 -13.25
N GLY A 37 -14.14 14.07 -13.65
CA GLY A 37 -14.05 15.42 -13.17
C GLY A 37 -13.52 15.54 -11.76
N LEU A 38 -13.65 16.70 -11.19
CA LEU A 38 -13.08 17.02 -9.92
C LEU A 38 -13.62 16.19 -8.78
N GLU A 39 -14.90 15.97 -8.75
CA GLU A 39 -15.45 15.21 -7.67
C GLU A 39 -14.94 13.79 -7.66
N ALA A 40 -14.81 13.16 -8.82
CA ALA A 40 -14.28 11.83 -8.88
C ALA A 40 -12.81 11.82 -8.47
N ALA A 41 -12.09 12.87 -8.86
CA ALA A 41 -10.67 12.95 -8.51
C ALA A 41 -10.51 13.05 -7.01
N VAL A 42 -11.35 13.82 -6.35
CA VAL A 42 -11.25 13.95 -4.90
C VAL A 42 -11.56 12.61 -4.22
N THR A 43 -12.56 11.91 -4.71
CA THR A 43 -12.91 10.63 -4.13
C THR A 43 -11.75 9.63 -4.30
N HIS A 44 -11.16 9.61 -5.48
CA HIS A 44 -10.05 8.70 -5.71
C HIS A 44 -8.85 9.09 -4.86
N PHE A 45 -8.61 10.38 -4.70
CA PHE A 45 -7.49 10.84 -3.90
C PHE A 45 -7.68 10.43 -2.45
N GLU A 46 -8.91 10.56 -1.93
CA GLU A 46 -9.17 10.17 -0.56
C GLU A 46 -8.94 8.68 -0.37
N ARG A 47 -9.37 7.89 -1.34
CA ARG A 47 -9.16 6.46 -1.25
C ARG A 47 -7.66 6.15 -1.32
N GLY A 48 -6.93 6.87 -2.16
CA GLY A 48 -5.49 6.68 -2.29
C GLY A 48 -4.77 6.97 -0.99
N VAL A 49 -5.20 8.00 -0.27
CA VAL A 49 -4.56 8.33 0.98
C VAL A 49 -4.79 7.20 2.00
N ARG A 50 -5.99 6.64 2.04
CA ARG A 50 -6.28 5.57 2.96
C ARG A 50 -5.47 4.33 2.61
N LEU A 51 -5.33 4.04 1.32
CA LEU A 51 -4.56 2.88 0.90
C LEU A 51 -3.08 3.07 1.23
N GLN A 52 -2.58 4.28 1.07
CA GLN A 52 -1.20 4.54 1.36
C GLN A 52 -0.91 4.38 2.85
N GLN A 53 -1.80 4.84 3.71
CA GLN A 53 -1.61 4.70 5.11
C GLN A 53 -1.69 3.23 5.51
N HIS A 54 -2.57 2.49 4.86
CA HIS A 54 -2.71 1.08 5.13
C HIS A 54 -1.43 0.33 4.70
N ALA A 55 -0.88 0.68 3.55
CA ALA A 55 0.33 0.05 3.07
C ALA A 55 1.48 0.30 4.05
N GLN A 56 1.55 1.51 4.60
CA GLN A 56 2.58 1.81 5.54
C GLN A 56 2.45 0.97 6.80
N ARG A 57 1.24 0.72 7.25
CA ARG A 57 1.04 -0.10 8.41
C ARG A 57 1.40 -1.55 8.11
N GLN A 58 1.11 -2.01 6.89
CA GLN A 58 1.48 -3.36 6.52
C GLN A 58 2.99 -3.52 6.46
N LEU A 59 3.68 -2.52 5.93
CA LEU A 59 5.12 -2.57 5.88
C LEU A 59 5.72 -2.53 7.27
N GLU A 60 5.15 -1.73 8.15
CA GLU A 60 5.66 -1.61 9.50
C GLU A 60 5.48 -2.94 10.24
N ALA A 61 4.36 -3.60 10.05
CA ALA A 61 4.13 -4.87 10.68
C ALA A 61 5.14 -5.91 10.17
N ALA A 62 5.43 -5.87 8.87
CA ALA A 62 6.39 -6.79 8.31
C ALA A 62 7.79 -6.50 8.83
N ARG A 63 8.11 -5.22 9.01
CA ARG A 63 9.42 -4.87 9.51
C ARG A 63 9.61 -5.38 10.92
N LEU A 64 8.58 -5.28 11.74
CA LEU A 64 8.68 -5.75 13.11
C LEU A 64 8.86 -7.26 13.15
N ARG A 65 8.22 -7.97 12.24
CA ARG A 65 8.39 -9.39 12.24
C ARG A 65 9.79 -9.78 11.81
N ILE A 66 10.37 -9.04 10.89
CA ILE A 66 11.72 -9.30 10.48
C ILE A 66 12.67 -9.06 11.65
N GLU A 67 12.44 -8.01 12.42
CA GLU A 67 13.28 -7.73 13.54
C GLU A 67 13.21 -8.84 14.56
N GLU A 68 12.07 -9.45 14.73
CA GLU A 68 11.95 -10.52 15.68
C GLU A 68 12.68 -11.76 15.22
N LEU A 69 12.83 -11.96 13.93
CA LEU A 69 13.47 -13.11 13.42
C LEU A 69 14.98 -13.00 13.25
N LEU A 70 15.49 -11.79 13.21
CA LEU A 70 16.90 -11.60 13.00
C LEU A 70 17.63 -11.31 14.29
N PRO A 71 18.86 -11.65 14.32
CA PRO A 71 19.65 -11.40 15.52
C PRO A 71 19.92 -9.94 15.57
N GLU A 72 20.45 -9.48 16.68
CA GLU A 72 20.77 -8.15 16.83
C GLU A 72 21.54 -7.60 15.69
N GLY A 73 21.18 -6.51 15.14
CA GLY A 73 21.89 -5.88 14.05
C GLY A 73 21.53 -6.38 12.67
N GLY A 74 20.77 -7.42 12.58
CA GLY A 74 20.48 -7.96 11.29
C GLY A 74 19.72 -7.02 10.40
N LEU A 75 18.80 -6.31 10.98
CA LEU A 75 17.99 -5.42 10.19
C LEU A 75 18.83 -4.28 9.67
N ALA A 76 19.73 -3.81 10.44
CA ALA A 76 20.58 -2.72 10.02
C ALA A 76 21.40 -3.15 8.83
N GLU A 77 21.83 -4.39 8.80
CA GLU A 77 22.59 -4.83 7.69
C GLU A 77 21.77 -4.88 6.44
N ILE A 78 20.53 -5.24 6.54
CA ILE A 78 19.69 -5.29 5.38
C ILE A 78 19.47 -3.90 4.87
N ASP A 79 19.29 -2.95 5.71
CA ASP A 79 19.09 -1.64 5.29
C ASP A 79 20.23 -1.11 4.51
N VAL A 80 21.36 -1.34 4.90
CA VAL A 80 22.45 -0.81 4.25
C VAL A 80 22.46 -1.18 2.85
N ASP A 81 22.08 -2.35 2.55
CA ASP A 81 22.00 -2.73 1.32
C ASP A 81 21.32 -1.94 0.45
N ASP A 82 20.22 -1.71 0.65
CA ASP A 82 19.48 -1.06 -0.24
C ASP A 82 19.83 0.28 -0.47
N ASP A 83 20.18 0.88 0.31
CA ASP A 83 20.42 2.17 0.12
C ASP A 83 21.41 2.51 -0.69
N GLU A 84 22.12 2.15 -0.63
CA GLU A 84 23.03 2.56 -1.31
C GLU A 84 23.04 2.57 -2.47
N GLU A 85 22.81 2.19 -2.83
CA GLU A 85 22.73 2.11 -3.95
C GLU A 85 22.44 2.88 -4.61
N GLU A 86 22.21 3.23 -4.51
CA GLU A 86 21.80 3.91 -5.16
C GLU A 86 22.33 4.58 -5.48
N GLY A 87 22.82 4.52 -5.25
CA GLY A 87 23.15 5.26 -5.68
C GLY A 87 23.65 5.51 -6.30
#